data_c134c14fe5ba45ccc12075e0908c2677
#
_entry.id   c134c14fe5ba45ccc12075e0908c2677
#
_cell.length_a   1.000
_cell.length_b   1.000
_cell.length_c   1.000
_cell.angle_alpha   90.00
_cell.angle_beta   90.00
_cell.angle_gamma   90.00
#
_symmetry.space_group_name_H-M   'P 1'
#
loop_
_entity.id
_entity.type
_entity.pdbx_description
1 polymer ?
#
loop_
_entity_poly.entity_id
_entity_poly.type
_entity_poly.pdbx_seq_one_letter_code
_entity_poly.pdbx_strand_id
1 'polypeptide(L)'
;FIMGIFLLPTFLKKTRDLLDEETLLILVIGLCLGMVLLATQVGFSAELGAFIMGSIIAETTSAERVEHLIQPVKNLFGAVFFVSVGMLIDPVTIMEYKWPVLIVTAITLFGKLFSTTIGALLSGQPLKQSIQVGMSMAQIGEFAFIVATLGLSLGVISDFLFPVAVGASAKSKTWKNKKTS
;
A
#
# COMPACT_ATOMS: atom_id res chain seq x y z
N PHE A 1 1.33 -13.79 -17.33
CA PHE A 1 0.50 -14.05 -16.13
C PHE A 1 0.15 -15.54 -15.99
N ILE A 2 -0.54 -16.14 -16.98
CA ILE A 2 -0.98 -17.56 -16.95
C ILE A 2 0.23 -18.51 -16.75
N MET A 3 1.31 -18.32 -17.49
CA MET A 3 2.54 -19.11 -17.36
C MET A 3 3.19 -18.97 -15.97
N GLY A 4 3.17 -17.77 -15.40
CA GLY A 4 3.68 -17.51 -14.05
C GLY A 4 2.90 -18.25 -12.96
N ILE A 5 1.56 -18.26 -13.04
CA ILE A 5 0.70 -18.95 -12.06
C ILE A 5 0.96 -20.46 -12.02
N PHE A 6 1.31 -21.10 -13.13
CA PHE A 6 1.55 -22.54 -13.16
C PHE A 6 3.01 -22.93 -12.93
N LEU A 7 3.97 -22.18 -13.49
CA LEU A 7 5.39 -22.50 -13.40
C LEU A 7 5.99 -22.12 -12.04
N LEU A 8 5.66 -20.97 -11.51
CA LEU A 8 6.27 -20.47 -10.28
C LEU A 8 5.91 -21.29 -9.05
N PRO A 9 4.63 -21.63 -8.79
CA PRO A 9 4.27 -22.50 -7.66
C PRO A 9 4.92 -23.89 -7.76
N THR A 10 4.99 -24.45 -8.96
CA THR A 10 5.62 -25.75 -9.20
C THR A 10 7.13 -25.68 -8.94
N PHE A 11 7.78 -24.62 -9.39
CA PHE A 11 9.20 -24.37 -9.15
C PHE A 11 9.51 -24.19 -7.67
N LEU A 12 8.79 -23.31 -6.99
CA LEU A 12 8.96 -23.07 -5.55
C LEU A 12 8.64 -24.30 -4.70
N LYS A 13 7.65 -25.11 -5.09
CA LYS A 13 7.32 -26.35 -4.42
C LYS A 13 8.44 -27.39 -4.57
N LYS A 14 9.04 -27.51 -5.75
CA LYS A 14 10.12 -28.48 -6.03
C LYS A 14 11.43 -28.09 -5.35
N THR A 15 11.68 -26.80 -5.17
CA THR A 15 12.90 -26.26 -4.55
C THR A 15 12.74 -25.96 -3.06
N ARG A 16 11.55 -26.11 -2.49
CA ARG A 16 11.22 -25.76 -1.10
C ARG A 16 12.20 -26.36 -0.07
N ASP A 17 12.55 -27.61 -0.24
CA ASP A 17 13.38 -28.37 0.72
C ASP A 17 14.89 -28.17 0.46
N LEU A 18 15.25 -27.53 -0.66
CA LEU A 18 16.63 -27.28 -1.08
C LEU A 18 17.07 -25.82 -0.85
N LEU A 19 16.11 -24.91 -0.62
CA LEU A 19 16.40 -23.49 -0.47
C LEU A 19 16.45 -23.10 1.01
N ASP A 20 17.62 -22.60 1.40
CA ASP A 20 17.77 -21.89 2.66
C ASP A 20 16.93 -20.60 2.67
N GLU A 21 16.66 -20.03 3.85
CA GLU A 21 15.85 -18.85 4.00
C GLU A 21 16.41 -17.64 3.24
N GLU A 22 17.72 -17.47 3.27
CA GLU A 22 18.41 -16.40 2.55
C GLU A 22 18.28 -16.54 1.03
N THR A 23 18.47 -17.75 0.53
CA THR A 23 18.34 -18.02 -0.92
C THR A 23 16.91 -17.85 -1.39
N LEU A 24 15.91 -18.25 -0.58
CA LEU A 24 14.50 -18.06 -0.87
C LEU A 24 14.16 -16.55 -0.92
N LEU A 25 14.66 -15.76 0.02
CA LEU A 25 14.47 -14.31 0.06
C LEU A 25 15.04 -13.64 -1.20
N ILE A 26 16.28 -13.97 -1.55
CA ILE A 26 16.95 -13.42 -2.74
C ILE A 26 16.20 -13.81 -4.01
N LEU A 27 15.76 -15.05 -4.11
CA LEU A 27 14.99 -15.54 -5.25
C LEU A 27 13.68 -14.78 -5.42
N VAL A 28 12.93 -14.60 -4.33
CA VAL A 28 11.64 -13.89 -4.33
C VAL A 28 11.82 -12.42 -4.73
N ILE A 29 12.82 -11.75 -4.18
CA ILE A 29 13.14 -10.35 -4.56
C ILE A 29 13.55 -10.30 -6.04
N GLY A 30 14.40 -11.20 -6.48
CA GLY A 30 14.83 -11.28 -7.88
C GLY A 30 13.67 -11.51 -8.85
N LEU A 31 12.73 -12.39 -8.51
CA LEU A 31 11.51 -12.61 -9.30
C LEU A 31 10.61 -11.37 -9.33
N CYS A 32 10.46 -10.69 -8.19
CA CYS A 32 9.68 -9.45 -8.12
C CYS A 32 10.30 -8.36 -9.02
N LEU A 33 11.59 -8.12 -8.91
CA LEU A 33 12.31 -7.15 -9.76
C LEU A 33 12.30 -7.55 -11.23
N GLY A 34 12.43 -8.83 -11.54
CA GLY A 34 12.31 -9.35 -12.90
C GLY A 34 10.94 -9.05 -13.51
N MET A 35 9.86 -9.26 -12.75
CA MET A 35 8.51 -8.93 -13.22
C MET A 35 8.30 -7.41 -13.37
N VAL A 36 8.88 -6.61 -12.49
CA VAL A 36 8.89 -5.13 -12.63
C VAL A 36 9.54 -4.72 -13.94
N LEU A 37 10.72 -5.27 -14.26
CA LEU A 37 11.40 -5.00 -15.52
C LEU A 37 10.58 -5.42 -16.74
N LEU A 38 9.98 -6.60 -16.71
CA LEU A 38 9.11 -7.07 -17.79
C LEU A 38 7.88 -6.17 -17.97
N ALA A 39 7.23 -5.78 -16.87
CA ALA A 39 6.08 -4.89 -16.92
C ALA A 39 6.44 -3.53 -17.53
N THR A 40 7.55 -2.93 -17.12
CA THR A 40 7.99 -1.63 -17.64
C THR A 40 8.39 -1.69 -19.11
N GLN A 41 9.01 -2.77 -19.57
CA GLN A 41 9.35 -2.95 -20.99
C GLN A 41 8.11 -3.04 -21.90
N VAL A 42 7.00 -3.56 -21.37
CA VAL A 42 5.72 -3.66 -22.10
C VAL A 42 4.88 -2.37 -21.97
N GLY A 43 5.37 -1.36 -21.22
CA GLY A 43 4.70 -0.08 -21.04
C GLY A 43 3.75 -0.02 -19.85
N PHE A 44 3.79 -1.01 -18.96
CA PHE A 44 3.06 -0.98 -17.68
C PHE A 44 3.90 -0.33 -16.58
N SER A 45 3.23 0.00 -15.46
CA SER A 45 3.93 0.56 -14.31
C SER A 45 4.73 -0.50 -13.54
N ALA A 46 5.80 -0.06 -12.89
CA ALA A 46 6.64 -0.90 -12.02
C ALA A 46 5.82 -1.52 -10.87
N GLU A 47 4.92 -0.73 -10.29
CA GLU A 47 4.04 -1.14 -9.20
C GLU A 47 3.12 -2.29 -9.61
N LEU A 48 2.59 -2.23 -10.84
CA LEU A 48 1.76 -3.29 -11.39
C LEU A 48 2.57 -4.59 -11.54
N GLY A 49 3.81 -4.50 -12.02
CA GLY A 49 4.70 -5.66 -12.12
C GLY A 49 4.96 -6.31 -10.76
N ALA A 50 5.28 -5.50 -9.75
CA ALA A 50 5.50 -5.96 -8.38
C ALA A 50 4.23 -6.59 -7.78
N PHE A 51 3.07 -5.97 -8.00
CA PHE A 51 1.78 -6.47 -7.53
C PHE A 51 1.42 -7.83 -8.15
N ILE A 52 1.61 -7.98 -9.45
CA ILE A 52 1.36 -9.24 -10.16
C ILE A 52 2.24 -10.36 -9.59
N MET A 53 3.54 -10.10 -9.38
CA MET A 53 4.44 -11.11 -8.82
C MET A 53 4.06 -11.46 -7.38
N GLY A 54 3.74 -10.46 -6.55
CA GLY A 54 3.27 -10.68 -5.18
C GLY A 54 2.00 -11.53 -5.13
N SER A 55 1.05 -11.29 -6.03
CA SER A 55 -0.18 -12.07 -6.14
C SER A 55 0.09 -13.52 -6.55
N ILE A 56 1.03 -13.77 -7.46
CA ILE A 56 1.42 -15.12 -7.87
C ILE A 56 2.08 -15.87 -6.70
N ILE A 57 2.96 -15.20 -5.95
CA ILE A 57 3.64 -15.79 -4.80
C ILE A 57 2.63 -16.11 -3.67
N ALA A 58 1.64 -15.26 -3.46
CA ALA A 58 0.59 -15.46 -2.45
C ALA A 58 -0.24 -16.74 -2.68
N GLU A 59 -0.36 -17.21 -3.91
CA GLU A 59 -1.04 -18.47 -4.25
C GLU A 59 -0.14 -19.72 -4.05
N THR A 60 1.12 -19.52 -3.66
CA THR A 60 2.05 -20.64 -3.47
C THR A 60 1.97 -21.23 -2.06
N THR A 61 2.35 -22.49 -1.90
CA THR A 61 2.44 -23.15 -0.59
C THR A 61 3.54 -22.55 0.32
N SER A 62 4.41 -21.73 -0.23
CA SER A 62 5.50 -21.05 0.49
C SER A 62 5.14 -19.59 0.87
N ALA A 63 3.91 -19.14 0.60
CA ALA A 63 3.48 -17.76 0.81
C ALA A 63 3.75 -17.25 2.23
N GLU A 64 3.36 -18.02 3.25
CA GLU A 64 3.53 -17.64 4.65
C GLU A 64 5.01 -17.51 5.04
N ARG A 65 5.86 -18.44 4.58
CA ARG A 65 7.31 -18.39 4.80
C ARG A 65 7.94 -17.18 4.11
N VAL A 66 7.54 -16.91 2.87
CA VAL A 66 8.00 -15.74 2.10
C VAL A 66 7.55 -14.45 2.78
N GLU A 67 6.30 -14.36 3.22
CA GLU A 67 5.79 -13.18 3.92
C GLU A 67 6.62 -12.86 5.16
N HIS A 68 6.95 -13.86 5.96
CA HIS A 68 7.78 -13.68 7.15
C HIS A 68 9.19 -13.19 6.80
N LEU A 69 9.83 -13.77 5.78
CA LEU A 69 11.18 -13.41 5.35
C LEU A 69 11.26 -12.01 4.73
N ILE A 70 10.25 -11.60 3.96
CA ILE A 70 10.26 -10.29 3.29
C ILE A 70 9.86 -9.12 4.21
N GLN A 71 9.27 -9.41 5.38
CA GLN A 71 8.77 -8.38 6.29
C GLN A 71 9.84 -7.35 6.72
N PRO A 72 11.07 -7.74 7.11
CA PRO A 72 12.12 -6.77 7.43
C PRO A 72 12.49 -5.87 6.23
N VAL A 73 12.57 -6.45 5.04
CA VAL A 73 12.87 -5.74 3.79
C VAL A 73 11.77 -4.73 3.48
N LYS A 74 10.51 -5.17 3.55
CA LYS A 74 9.33 -4.31 3.39
C LYS A 74 9.32 -3.15 4.38
N ASN A 75 9.65 -3.41 5.63
CA ASN A 75 9.70 -2.38 6.67
C ASN A 75 10.80 -1.35 6.39
N LEU A 76 11.99 -1.80 5.96
CA LEU A 76 13.10 -0.92 5.60
C LEU A 76 12.73 -0.01 4.42
N PHE A 77 12.27 -0.59 3.31
CA PHE A 77 11.87 0.19 2.13
C PHE A 77 10.65 1.07 2.42
N GLY A 78 9.72 0.62 3.25
CA GLY A 78 8.61 1.43 3.71
C GLY A 78 9.08 2.66 4.49
N ALA A 79 10.05 2.52 5.39
CA ALA A 79 10.62 3.65 6.10
C ALA A 79 11.29 4.65 5.15
N VAL A 80 12.11 4.17 4.20
CA VAL A 80 12.74 5.01 3.17
C VAL A 80 11.69 5.75 2.33
N PHE A 81 10.64 5.06 1.90
CA PHE A 81 9.53 5.65 1.17
C PHE A 81 8.85 6.78 1.95
N PHE A 82 8.51 6.54 3.22
CA PHE A 82 7.87 7.57 4.04
C PHE A 82 8.76 8.79 4.31
N VAL A 83 10.05 8.58 4.50
CA VAL A 83 11.01 9.68 4.62
C VAL A 83 11.08 10.47 3.31
N SER A 84 11.20 9.78 2.17
CA SER A 84 11.26 10.43 0.86
C SER A 84 10.00 11.25 0.55
N VAL A 85 8.82 10.68 0.80
CA VAL A 85 7.54 11.41 0.65
C VAL A 85 7.45 12.56 1.64
N GLY A 86 7.92 12.35 2.87
CA GLY A 86 7.93 13.40 3.90
C GLY A 86 8.78 14.61 3.51
N MET A 87 9.90 14.39 2.81
CA MET A 87 10.76 15.47 2.32
C MET A 87 10.14 16.28 1.17
N LEU A 88 9.17 15.72 0.45
CA LEU A 88 8.42 16.44 -0.59
C LEU A 88 7.33 17.37 0.00
N ILE A 89 7.08 17.28 1.28
CA ILE A 89 6.07 18.09 1.95
C ILE A 89 6.69 19.43 2.32
N ASP A 90 6.13 20.50 1.76
CA ASP A 90 6.42 21.86 2.23
C ASP A 90 5.45 22.25 3.38
N PRO A 91 5.95 22.43 4.61
CA PRO A 91 5.12 22.81 5.74
C PRO A 91 4.42 24.18 5.55
N VAL A 92 5.05 25.08 4.81
CA VAL A 92 4.49 26.43 4.54
C VAL A 92 3.24 26.29 3.67
N THR A 93 3.33 25.51 2.61
CA THR A 93 2.18 25.24 1.72
C THR A 93 1.04 24.55 2.45
N ILE A 94 1.32 23.61 3.38
CA ILE A 94 0.26 22.98 4.19
C ILE A 94 -0.42 24.00 5.12
N MET A 95 0.32 24.95 5.67
CA MET A 95 -0.26 26.00 6.51
C MET A 95 -1.13 26.98 5.70
N GLU A 96 -0.73 27.29 4.50
CA GLU A 96 -1.50 28.12 3.57
C GLU A 96 -2.84 27.44 3.19
N TYR A 97 -2.79 26.14 2.89
CA TYR A 97 -3.97 25.37 2.49
C TYR A 97 -4.61 24.56 3.65
N LYS A 98 -4.45 25.04 4.89
CA LYS A 98 -4.96 24.35 6.10
C LYS A 98 -6.46 24.03 6.06
N TRP A 99 -7.28 24.90 5.50
CA TRP A 99 -8.73 24.71 5.41
C TRP A 99 -9.10 23.60 4.43
N PRO A 100 -8.64 23.58 3.17
CA PRO A 100 -8.84 22.46 2.26
C PRO A 100 -8.34 21.12 2.81
N VAL A 101 -7.14 21.10 3.41
CA VAL A 101 -6.59 19.89 4.04
C VAL A 101 -7.50 19.37 5.15
N LEU A 102 -8.00 20.27 6.01
CA LEU A 102 -8.90 19.92 7.11
C LEU A 102 -10.24 19.37 6.60
N ILE A 103 -10.84 20.02 5.60
CA ILE A 103 -12.12 19.63 5.02
C ILE A 103 -11.99 18.25 4.34
N VAL A 104 -10.99 18.08 3.47
CA VAL A 104 -10.78 16.79 2.78
C VAL A 104 -10.50 15.66 3.78
N THR A 105 -9.68 15.93 4.82
CA THR A 105 -9.41 14.96 5.87
C THR A 105 -10.68 14.58 6.61
N ALA A 106 -11.48 15.55 7.01
CA ALA A 106 -12.74 15.30 7.72
C ALA A 106 -13.73 14.51 6.86
N ILE A 107 -13.96 14.94 5.62
CA ILE A 107 -14.87 14.23 4.69
C ILE A 107 -14.39 12.79 4.47
N THR A 108 -13.10 12.57 4.28
CA THR A 108 -12.56 11.23 4.03
C THR A 108 -12.68 10.34 5.27
N LEU A 109 -12.32 10.84 6.45
CA LEU A 109 -12.41 10.07 7.69
C LEU A 109 -13.86 9.72 8.04
N PHE A 110 -14.73 10.72 8.07
CA PHE A 110 -16.13 10.49 8.42
C PHE A 110 -16.87 9.74 7.31
N GLY A 111 -16.64 10.07 6.04
CA GLY A 111 -17.24 9.38 4.90
C GLY A 111 -16.91 7.89 4.90
N LYS A 112 -15.64 7.52 5.08
CA LYS A 112 -15.23 6.11 5.16
C LYS A 112 -15.76 5.44 6.42
N LEU A 113 -15.71 6.10 7.58
CA LEU A 113 -16.22 5.57 8.83
C LEU A 113 -17.71 5.21 8.69
N PHE A 114 -18.52 6.16 8.24
CA PHE A 114 -19.98 5.96 8.10
C PHE A 114 -20.30 4.96 7.00
N SER A 115 -19.71 5.09 5.81
CA SER A 115 -19.95 4.20 4.68
C SER A 115 -19.62 2.74 5.00
N THR A 116 -18.43 2.47 5.57
CA THR A 116 -18.01 1.11 5.95
C THR A 116 -18.81 0.56 7.12
N THR A 117 -19.17 1.38 8.12
CA THR A 117 -19.99 0.95 9.25
C THR A 117 -21.39 0.57 8.78
N ILE A 118 -22.00 1.40 7.93
CA ILE A 118 -23.34 1.12 7.37
C ILE A 118 -23.29 -0.12 6.48
N GLY A 119 -22.27 -0.25 5.61
CA GLY A 119 -22.08 -1.44 4.78
C GLY A 119 -21.97 -2.73 5.59
N ALA A 120 -21.20 -2.71 6.69
CA ALA A 120 -21.08 -3.85 7.59
C ALA A 120 -22.40 -4.17 8.33
N LEU A 121 -23.15 -3.16 8.76
CA LEU A 121 -24.48 -3.34 9.36
C LEU A 121 -25.47 -3.95 8.37
N LEU A 122 -25.49 -3.48 7.13
CA LEU A 122 -26.36 -4.04 6.08
C LEU A 122 -25.99 -5.48 5.72
N SER A 123 -24.73 -5.86 5.93
CA SER A 123 -24.26 -7.25 5.78
C SER A 123 -24.59 -8.14 6.99
N GLY A 124 -25.38 -7.65 7.97
CA GLY A 124 -25.82 -8.42 9.12
C GLY A 124 -24.80 -8.54 10.26
N GLN A 125 -23.72 -7.75 10.24
CA GLN A 125 -22.72 -7.77 11.30
C GLN A 125 -23.23 -7.03 12.57
N PRO A 126 -22.87 -7.49 13.77
CA PRO A 126 -23.22 -6.79 15.01
C PRO A 126 -22.67 -5.37 15.04
N LEU A 127 -23.38 -4.44 15.68
CA LEU A 127 -23.02 -3.02 15.76
C LEU A 127 -21.57 -2.79 16.22
N LYS A 128 -21.12 -3.55 17.22
CA LYS A 128 -19.75 -3.45 17.74
C LYS A 128 -18.70 -3.78 16.68
N GLN A 129 -18.89 -4.84 15.91
CA GLN A 129 -17.99 -5.26 14.84
C GLN A 129 -18.05 -4.27 13.68
N SER A 130 -19.24 -3.79 13.31
CA SER A 130 -19.43 -2.79 12.24
C SER A 130 -18.70 -1.49 12.53
N ILE A 131 -18.74 -0.99 13.77
CA ILE A 131 -17.97 0.19 14.18
C ILE A 131 -16.47 -0.08 14.14
N GLN A 132 -16.02 -1.25 14.60
CA GLN A 132 -14.59 -1.62 14.54
C GLN A 132 -14.06 -1.67 13.10
N VAL A 133 -14.83 -2.25 12.18
CA VAL A 133 -14.50 -2.28 10.74
C VAL A 133 -14.44 -0.86 10.17
N GLY A 134 -15.45 -0.04 10.46
CA GLY A 134 -15.48 1.37 10.02
C GLY A 134 -14.26 2.15 10.51
N MET A 135 -13.88 1.99 11.77
CA MET A 135 -12.70 2.64 12.33
C MET A 135 -11.37 2.13 11.73
N SER A 136 -11.29 0.84 11.41
CA SER A 136 -10.10 0.24 10.79
C SER A 136 -9.90 0.73 9.35
N MET A 137 -10.99 0.96 8.62
CA MET A 137 -10.99 1.38 7.22
C MET A 137 -10.97 2.91 7.02
N ALA A 138 -11.11 3.69 8.09
CA ALA A 138 -11.17 5.16 8.02
C ALA A 138 -9.84 5.81 7.60
N GLN A 139 -8.73 5.08 7.60
CA GLN A 139 -7.43 5.62 7.18
C GLN A 139 -7.35 5.81 5.65
N ILE A 140 -6.59 6.82 5.22
CA ILE A 140 -6.21 6.99 3.81
C ILE A 140 -5.02 6.07 3.54
N GLY A 141 -5.12 5.26 2.48
CA GLY A 141 -4.08 4.30 2.11
C GLY A 141 -2.82 4.98 1.57
N GLU A 142 -1.72 4.24 1.61
CA GLU A 142 -0.40 4.69 1.12
C GLU A 142 -0.41 4.94 -0.38
N PHE A 143 -1.26 4.27 -1.11
CA PHE A 143 -1.44 4.45 -2.55
C PHE A 143 -1.86 5.88 -2.94
N ALA A 144 -2.50 6.63 -2.04
CA ALA A 144 -2.84 8.03 -2.29
C ALA A 144 -1.58 8.88 -2.54
N PHE A 145 -0.47 8.58 -1.85
CA PHE A 145 0.81 9.27 -2.08
C PHE A 145 1.39 8.92 -3.45
N ILE A 146 1.35 7.65 -3.83
CA ILE A 146 1.87 7.18 -5.13
C ILE A 146 1.08 7.83 -6.27
N VAL A 147 -0.25 7.83 -6.17
CA VAL A 147 -1.13 8.46 -7.16
C VAL A 147 -0.90 9.98 -7.24
N ALA A 148 -0.75 10.66 -6.08
CA ALA A 148 -0.49 12.09 -6.05
C ALA A 148 0.89 12.43 -6.65
N THR A 149 1.95 11.66 -6.31
CA THR A 149 3.29 11.85 -6.88
C THR A 149 3.31 11.64 -8.38
N LEU A 150 2.64 10.56 -8.85
CA LEU A 150 2.51 10.28 -10.27
C LEU A 150 1.74 11.38 -11.00
N GLY A 151 0.62 11.83 -10.43
CA GLY A 151 -0.17 12.92 -10.99
C GLY A 151 0.62 14.23 -11.12
N LEU A 152 1.46 14.53 -10.11
CA LEU A 152 2.36 15.67 -10.14
C LEU A 152 3.41 15.52 -11.23
N SER A 153 4.06 14.36 -11.34
CA SER A 153 5.10 14.10 -12.35
C SER A 153 4.57 14.14 -13.79
N LEU A 154 3.30 13.79 -13.99
CA LEU A 154 2.61 13.87 -15.28
C LEU A 154 2.02 15.27 -15.57
N GLY A 155 2.09 16.21 -14.62
CA GLY A 155 1.51 17.54 -14.76
C GLY A 155 -0.01 17.55 -14.86
N VAL A 156 -0.69 16.48 -14.43
CA VAL A 156 -2.15 16.32 -14.53
C VAL A 156 -2.87 16.91 -13.31
N ILE A 157 -2.16 17.03 -12.19
CA ILE A 157 -2.68 17.66 -10.98
C ILE A 157 -1.95 18.99 -10.71
N SER A 158 -2.68 19.95 -10.15
CA SER A 158 -2.10 21.21 -9.71
C SER A 158 -1.25 21.03 -8.44
N ASP A 159 -0.27 21.90 -8.26
CA ASP A 159 0.61 21.94 -7.08
C ASP A 159 -0.16 21.98 -5.75
N PHE A 160 -1.39 22.48 -5.79
CA PHE A 160 -2.32 22.52 -4.66
C PHE A 160 -2.80 21.12 -4.21
N LEU A 161 -3.08 20.21 -5.14
CA LEU A 161 -3.67 18.89 -4.79
C LEU A 161 -2.68 17.97 -4.08
N PHE A 162 -1.40 18.08 -4.39
CA PHE A 162 -0.36 17.25 -3.76
C PHE A 162 -0.26 17.48 -2.24
N PRO A 163 -0.06 18.72 -1.74
CA PRO A 163 -0.04 19.00 -0.31
C PRO A 163 -1.35 18.61 0.41
N VAL A 164 -2.49 18.76 -0.25
CA VAL A 164 -3.80 18.37 0.32
C VAL A 164 -3.89 16.84 0.48
N ALA A 165 -3.53 16.08 -0.55
CA ALA A 165 -3.54 14.61 -0.49
C ALA A 165 -2.59 14.07 0.58
N VAL A 166 -1.38 14.62 0.64
CA VAL A 166 -0.35 14.24 1.61
C VAL A 166 -0.74 14.65 3.03
N GLY A 167 -1.18 15.88 3.24
CA GLY A 167 -1.61 16.39 4.54
C GLY A 167 -2.81 15.61 5.10
N ALA A 168 -3.79 15.27 4.27
CA ALA A 168 -4.92 14.46 4.64
C ALA A 168 -4.51 13.03 5.06
N SER A 169 -3.58 12.42 4.33
CA SER A 169 -3.07 11.07 4.63
C SER A 169 -2.24 11.03 5.91
N ALA A 170 -1.36 12.00 6.14
CA ALA A 170 -0.54 12.10 7.34
C ALA A 170 -1.39 12.26 8.61
N LYS A 171 -2.43 13.09 8.54
CA LYS A 171 -3.33 13.35 9.68
C LYS A 171 -4.19 12.14 10.04
N SER A 172 -4.56 11.32 9.06
CA SER A 172 -5.32 10.09 9.30
C SER A 172 -4.51 9.03 10.07
N LYS A 173 -3.21 8.93 9.83
CA LYS A 173 -2.29 8.01 10.56
C LYS A 173 -2.07 8.42 12.03
N THR A 174 -1.98 9.71 12.31
CA THR A 174 -1.74 10.22 13.68
C THR A 174 -2.90 9.89 14.62
N TRP A 175 -4.12 9.81 14.10
CA TRP A 175 -5.30 9.45 14.89
C TRP A 175 -5.31 7.98 15.35
N LYS A 176 -4.76 7.05 14.56
CA LYS A 176 -4.67 5.62 14.89
C LYS A 176 -3.68 5.36 16.04
N ASN A 177 -2.53 6.01 16.05
CA ASN A 177 -1.50 5.81 17.08
C ASN A 177 -1.91 6.30 18.47
N LYS A 178 -2.85 7.26 18.56
CA LYS A 178 -3.35 7.79 19.85
C LYS A 178 -4.32 6.85 20.58
N LYS A 179 -4.85 5.80 19.91
CA LYS A 179 -5.81 4.85 20.49
C LYS A 179 -5.21 3.48 20.85
N THR A 180 -3.97 3.23 20.47
CA THR A 180 -3.24 1.96 20.77
C THR A 180 -2.19 2.12 21.88
N SER A 181 -2.02 3.31 22.41
CA SER A 181 -1.26 3.64 23.63
C SER A 181 -2.24 3.96 24.76
#